data_5ee96b8d3d67e56fa56655ec154b5697
#
_entry.id   5ee96b8d3d67e56fa56655ec154b5697
#
_cell.length_a   1.000
_cell.length_b   1.000
_cell.length_c   1.000
_cell.angle_alpha   90.00
_cell.angle_beta   90.00
_cell.angle_gamma   90.00
#
_symmetry.space_group_name_H-M   'P 1'
#
loop_
_entity.id
_entity.type
_entity.pdbx_description
1 polymer ?
#
loop_
_entity_poly.entity_id
_entity_poly.type
_entity_poly.pdbx_seq_one_letter_code
_entity_poly.pdbx_strand_id
1 'polypeptide(L)'
;RDEWHTAYDELIDHQTACAYVAGNDAKKILLRIDQAKDGAQGLIKQMNEWAKEADRIYNDELDEISLRVLTDLARFRLHLQYYRFAHRIFNRLNVITEPQEIQLAKAGGHLYRLPGSDTVSGGEAREPQIIHHTILKADVRGSTVVTQELIRQGLNPASYFSTRFFGPINELLGVYGAVKVFIEGDAVILGLYEHDTAPEEWYSVARACGIAKEMLDIITSKNTHSRQTGLPALEIGIGICYADERPLFLFDEDKPIMISPAIGDADRMSSCSWKLRHAFESGNFNVEVLEIAESDRERGEKGQQLTRYNVNGILLADGAFAKLNSEITLNQLNVKSGDSMETMFVGRFPDVHGKVRDLVIREGKVGRWENEQAFPGEAGGSVFYEVLPNSKFASQVLEFARNQGSSDD
;
A
#
# COMPACT_ATOMS: atom_id res chain seq x y z
N ARG A 1 29.54 0.48 32.00
CA ARG A 1 28.25 1.09 31.57
C ARG A 1 28.19 2.57 31.97
N ASP A 2 28.56 2.92 33.18
CA ASP A 2 28.53 4.30 33.67
C ASP A 2 29.66 5.16 33.06
N GLU A 3 30.80 4.58 32.80
CA GLU A 3 31.94 5.24 32.13
C GLU A 3 31.67 5.59 30.67
N TRP A 4 30.87 4.74 29.99
CA TRP A 4 30.42 5.03 28.62
C TRP A 4 29.39 6.16 28.56
N HIS A 5 28.54 6.27 29.57
CA HIS A 5 27.57 7.34 29.68
C HIS A 5 28.25 8.70 29.83
N THR A 6 29.31 8.77 30.64
CA THR A 6 30.06 10.03 30.84
C THR A 6 30.78 10.46 29.56
N ALA A 7 31.36 9.50 28.80
CA ALA A 7 31.99 9.78 27.51
C ALA A 7 30.99 10.18 26.41
N TYR A 8 29.78 9.62 26.48
CA TYR A 8 28.69 9.88 25.53
C TYR A 8 28.08 11.26 25.71
N ASP A 9 27.84 11.69 26.95
CA ASP A 9 27.15 12.94 27.23
C ASP A 9 28.01 14.18 27.01
N GLU A 10 29.34 14.03 26.97
CA GLU A 10 30.25 15.20 26.98
C GLU A 10 30.94 15.51 25.65
N LEU A 11 31.36 14.54 24.80
CA LEU A 11 32.29 14.81 23.70
C LEU A 11 32.17 14.04 22.39
N ILE A 12 31.54 12.87 22.33
CA ILE A 12 31.42 12.04 21.12
C ILE A 12 30.10 11.27 21.07
N ASP A 13 29.58 11.07 19.85
CA ASP A 13 28.44 10.20 19.67
C ASP A 13 28.80 8.72 19.89
N HIS A 14 27.82 7.93 20.32
CA HIS A 14 27.98 6.51 20.66
C HIS A 14 28.52 5.67 19.48
N GLN A 15 28.15 6.00 18.24
CA GLN A 15 28.63 5.28 17.06
C GLN A 15 30.13 5.46 16.87
N THR A 16 30.62 6.68 17.09
CA THR A 16 32.04 7.03 17.00
C THR A 16 32.85 6.28 18.06
N ALA A 17 32.35 6.23 19.30
CA ALA A 17 33.01 5.49 20.39
C ALA A 17 33.05 3.97 20.12
N CYS A 18 31.95 3.38 19.71
CA CYS A 18 31.88 1.95 19.36
C CYS A 18 32.78 1.60 18.17
N ALA A 19 32.79 2.43 17.13
CA ALA A 19 33.65 2.24 15.95
C ALA A 19 35.13 2.33 16.30
N TYR A 20 35.50 3.18 17.23
CA TYR A 20 36.89 3.30 17.72
C TYR A 20 37.34 2.03 18.45
N VAL A 21 36.52 1.55 19.40
CA VAL A 21 36.81 0.32 20.18
C VAL A 21 36.84 -0.91 19.27
N ALA A 22 35.99 -0.96 18.23
CA ALA A 22 36.00 -2.03 17.22
C ALA A 22 37.17 -1.95 16.23
N GLY A 23 38.09 -0.98 16.37
CA GLY A 23 39.26 -0.86 15.51
C GLY A 23 38.97 -0.35 14.09
N ASN A 24 37.74 0.11 13.79
CA ASN A 24 37.37 0.59 12.49
C ASN A 24 37.81 2.02 12.25
N ASP A 25 38.74 2.22 11.28
CA ASP A 25 39.15 3.54 10.79
C ASP A 25 39.64 4.53 11.88
N ALA A 26 40.37 4.01 12.88
CA ALA A 26 40.83 4.73 14.08
C ALA A 26 41.44 6.13 13.79
N LYS A 27 42.17 6.30 12.67
CA LYS A 27 42.73 7.59 12.27
C LYS A 27 41.68 8.64 11.93
N LYS A 28 40.62 8.28 11.23
CA LYS A 28 39.56 9.22 10.88
C LYS A 28 38.72 9.59 12.11
N ILE A 29 38.53 8.65 13.01
CA ILE A 29 37.81 8.85 14.25
C ILE A 29 38.60 9.77 15.19
N LEU A 30 39.88 9.54 15.34
CA LEU A 30 40.79 10.40 16.12
C LEU A 30 40.82 11.83 15.59
N LEU A 31 40.87 12.04 14.26
CA LEU A 31 40.78 13.37 13.65
C LEU A 31 39.48 14.11 13.96
N ARG A 32 38.35 13.40 14.03
CA ARG A 32 37.06 14.00 14.44
C ARG A 32 37.01 14.38 15.91
N ILE A 33 37.62 13.56 16.78
CA ILE A 33 37.68 13.82 18.22
C ILE A 33 38.65 15.02 18.48
N ASP A 34 39.78 15.08 17.81
CA ASP A 34 40.78 16.13 17.98
C ASP A 34 40.26 17.52 17.53
N GLN A 35 39.34 17.55 16.57
CA GLN A 35 38.70 18.79 16.10
C GLN A 35 37.56 19.27 17.03
N ALA A 36 37.11 18.46 17.99
CA ALA A 36 35.87 18.75 18.70
C ALA A 36 36.02 19.59 19.96
N LYS A 37 37.08 19.49 20.78
CA LYS A 37 37.31 20.32 22.02
C LYS A 37 38.67 20.13 22.68
N ASP A 38 39.12 21.17 23.40
CA ASP A 38 40.19 21.11 24.44
C ASP A 38 39.74 20.15 25.56
N GLY A 39 40.44 19.02 25.69
CA GLY A 39 40.12 17.97 26.69
C GLY A 39 40.07 16.55 26.14
N ALA A 40 40.05 16.40 24.83
CA ALA A 40 39.92 15.10 24.16
C ALA A 40 41.08 14.11 24.42
N GLN A 41 42.28 14.58 24.85
CA GLN A 41 43.43 13.71 25.08
C GLN A 41 43.20 12.67 26.19
N GLY A 42 42.53 13.06 27.26
CA GLY A 42 42.16 12.12 28.33
C GLY A 42 41.23 11.02 27.87
N LEU A 43 40.24 11.38 27.08
CA LEU A 43 39.28 10.46 26.50
C LEU A 43 39.89 9.49 25.47
N ILE A 44 40.79 10.02 24.61
CA ILE A 44 41.57 9.21 23.65
C ILE A 44 42.43 8.17 24.39
N LYS A 45 43.06 8.55 25.49
CA LYS A 45 43.83 7.61 26.31
C LYS A 45 42.96 6.50 26.88
N GLN A 46 41.82 6.86 27.43
CA GLN A 46 40.87 5.91 28.01
C GLN A 46 40.28 4.96 26.94
N MET A 47 39.92 5.46 25.78
CA MET A 47 39.46 4.66 24.65
C MET A 47 40.54 3.70 24.13
N ASN A 48 41.81 4.11 24.12
CA ASN A 48 42.95 3.23 23.77
C ASN A 48 43.19 2.14 24.81
N GLU A 49 42.94 2.40 26.09
CA GLU A 49 43.02 1.41 27.17
C GLU A 49 41.87 0.38 26.99
N TRP A 50 40.65 0.82 26.75
CA TRP A 50 39.53 -0.06 26.46
C TRP A 50 39.71 -0.92 25.19
N ALA A 51 40.26 -0.34 24.11
CA ALA A 51 40.56 -1.11 22.92
C ALA A 51 41.60 -2.21 23.18
N LYS A 52 42.66 -1.90 23.96
CA LYS A 52 43.68 -2.89 24.37
C LYS A 52 43.11 -3.97 25.26
N GLU A 53 42.12 -3.65 26.11
CA GLU A 53 41.46 -4.62 26.98
C GLU A 53 40.51 -5.49 26.16
N ALA A 54 39.77 -4.94 25.18
CA ALA A 54 38.97 -5.71 24.26
C ALA A 54 39.78 -6.71 23.42
N ASP A 55 40.98 -6.35 22.97
CA ASP A 55 41.89 -7.25 22.26
C ASP A 55 42.46 -8.41 23.13
N ARG A 56 42.33 -8.33 24.44
CA ARG A 56 42.75 -9.42 25.38
C ARG A 56 41.68 -10.41 25.69
N ILE A 57 40.44 -10.12 25.31
CA ILE A 57 39.31 -11.03 25.58
C ILE A 57 39.42 -12.24 24.66
N TYR A 58 39.44 -13.45 25.25
CA TYR A 58 39.45 -14.70 24.47
C TYR A 58 38.15 -14.88 23.68
N ASN A 59 38.23 -15.52 22.50
CA ASN A 59 37.09 -15.71 21.59
C ASN A 59 35.85 -16.29 22.28
N ASP A 60 36.03 -17.25 23.20
CA ASP A 60 34.90 -17.86 23.93
C ASP A 60 34.17 -16.85 24.83
N GLU A 61 34.91 -15.92 25.45
CA GLU A 61 34.33 -14.83 26.25
C GLU A 61 33.64 -13.79 25.35
N LEU A 62 34.19 -13.53 24.15
CA LEU A 62 33.59 -12.65 23.14
C LEU A 62 32.26 -13.21 22.63
N ASP A 63 32.19 -14.52 22.42
CA ASP A 63 30.94 -15.17 21.98
C ASP A 63 29.87 -15.09 23.09
N GLU A 64 30.24 -15.31 24.35
CA GLU A 64 29.33 -15.17 25.49
C GLU A 64 28.83 -13.73 25.66
N ILE A 65 29.73 -12.74 25.56
CA ILE A 65 29.41 -11.32 25.64
C ILE A 65 28.49 -10.93 24.45
N SER A 66 28.84 -11.37 23.25
CA SER A 66 28.05 -11.11 22.05
C SER A 66 26.64 -11.67 22.14
N LEU A 67 26.49 -12.93 22.60
CA LEU A 67 25.20 -13.56 22.82
C LEU A 67 24.37 -12.80 23.88
N ARG A 68 25.02 -12.37 24.96
CA ARG A 68 24.36 -11.58 26.02
C ARG A 68 23.87 -10.24 25.50
N VAL A 69 24.72 -9.51 24.73
CA VAL A 69 24.36 -8.24 24.09
C VAL A 69 23.20 -8.40 23.10
N LEU A 70 23.25 -9.44 22.25
CA LEU A 70 22.18 -9.74 21.29
C LEU A 70 20.87 -10.08 22.02
N THR A 71 20.95 -10.84 23.11
CA THR A 71 19.77 -11.20 23.92
C THR A 71 19.17 -9.96 24.58
N ASP A 72 19.98 -9.08 25.13
CA ASP A 72 19.52 -7.83 25.75
C ASP A 72 18.95 -6.86 24.70
N LEU A 73 19.55 -6.79 23.52
CA LEU A 73 19.04 -6.00 22.42
C LEU A 73 17.68 -6.52 21.92
N ALA A 74 17.54 -7.85 21.80
CA ALA A 74 16.27 -8.47 21.41
C ALA A 74 15.17 -8.18 22.46
N ARG A 75 15.47 -8.31 23.75
CA ARG A 75 14.58 -7.96 24.85
C ARG A 75 14.21 -6.48 24.83
N PHE A 76 15.19 -5.60 24.61
CA PHE A 76 14.96 -4.16 24.52
C PHE A 76 14.01 -3.82 23.35
N ARG A 77 14.23 -4.42 22.18
CA ARG A 77 13.33 -4.22 21.02
C ARG A 77 11.91 -4.70 21.30
N LEU A 78 11.77 -5.85 21.94
CA LEU A 78 10.47 -6.38 22.35
C LEU A 78 9.77 -5.43 23.34
N HIS A 79 10.46 -4.98 24.37
CA HIS A 79 9.91 -4.02 25.33
C HIS A 79 9.57 -2.67 24.67
N LEU A 80 10.38 -2.22 23.72
CA LEU A 80 10.10 -0.99 22.98
C LEU A 80 8.84 -1.14 22.09
N GLN A 81 8.59 -2.32 21.52
CA GLN A 81 7.35 -2.61 20.80
C GLN A 81 6.14 -2.55 21.73
N TYR A 82 6.20 -3.20 22.90
CA TYR A 82 5.13 -3.12 23.90
C TYR A 82 4.92 -1.70 24.41
N TYR A 83 5.99 -0.96 24.67
CA TYR A 83 5.89 0.45 25.07
C TYR A 83 5.21 1.30 23.99
N ARG A 84 5.63 1.16 22.72
CA ARG A 84 5.02 1.88 21.60
C ARG A 84 3.55 1.49 21.40
N PHE A 85 3.21 0.25 21.63
CA PHE A 85 1.85 -0.25 21.58
C PHE A 85 1.01 0.36 22.71
N ALA A 86 1.46 0.26 23.96
CA ALA A 86 0.80 0.88 25.10
C ALA A 86 0.66 2.41 24.93
N HIS A 87 1.71 3.09 24.51
CA HIS A 87 1.71 4.53 24.24
C HIS A 87 0.66 4.91 23.19
N ARG A 88 0.56 4.12 22.09
CA ARG A 88 -0.49 4.34 21.06
C ARG A 88 -1.90 4.14 21.64
N ILE A 89 -2.10 3.14 22.48
CA ILE A 89 -3.41 2.93 23.14
C ILE A 89 -3.72 4.09 24.05
N PHE A 90 -2.81 4.46 24.94
CA PHE A 90 -3.05 5.54 25.90
C PHE A 90 -3.28 6.89 25.24
N ASN A 91 -2.56 7.20 24.17
CA ASN A 91 -2.78 8.45 23.41
C ASN A 91 -4.10 8.46 22.63
N ARG A 92 -4.73 7.30 22.44
CA ARG A 92 -6.06 7.18 21.81
C ARG A 92 -7.21 7.06 22.80
N LEU A 93 -6.92 6.87 24.07
CA LEU A 93 -7.93 6.85 25.11
C LEU A 93 -8.47 8.28 25.31
N ASN A 94 -9.70 8.51 24.86
CA ASN A 94 -10.41 9.73 25.16
C ASN A 94 -11.20 9.52 26.47
N VAL A 95 -10.80 10.22 27.52
CA VAL A 95 -11.48 10.14 28.82
C VAL A 95 -12.65 11.14 28.78
N ILE A 96 -13.87 10.62 28.72
CA ILE A 96 -15.09 11.42 28.77
C ILE A 96 -15.41 11.73 30.24
N THR A 97 -15.44 13.00 30.58
CA THR A 97 -15.74 13.47 31.95
C THR A 97 -17.12 14.16 32.07
N GLU A 98 -17.64 14.63 30.95
CA GLU A 98 -18.92 15.35 30.95
C GLU A 98 -20.12 14.42 31.13
N PRO A 99 -21.04 14.67 32.09
CA PRO A 99 -22.14 13.77 32.40
C PRO A 99 -23.08 13.50 31.23
N GLN A 100 -23.31 14.48 30.35
CA GLN A 100 -24.15 14.30 29.16
C GLN A 100 -23.50 13.39 28.12
N GLU A 101 -22.21 13.52 27.91
CA GLU A 101 -21.46 12.65 26.99
C GLU A 101 -21.38 11.21 27.51
N ILE A 102 -21.22 11.03 28.84
CA ILE A 102 -21.26 9.72 29.49
C ILE A 102 -22.62 9.07 29.30
N GLN A 103 -23.73 9.81 29.43
CA GLN A 103 -25.08 9.27 29.22
C GLN A 103 -25.30 8.89 27.75
N LEU A 104 -24.87 9.71 26.81
CA LEU A 104 -24.98 9.44 25.38
C LEU A 104 -24.19 8.18 24.99
N ALA A 105 -22.98 8.04 25.51
CA ALA A 105 -22.13 6.89 25.29
C ALA A 105 -22.71 5.61 25.89
N LYS A 106 -23.33 5.69 27.09
CA LYS A 106 -24.04 4.58 27.71
C LYS A 106 -25.30 4.17 26.94
N ALA A 107 -26.05 5.14 26.43
CA ALA A 107 -27.25 4.89 25.63
C ALA A 107 -26.92 4.25 24.27
N GLY A 108 -25.75 4.53 23.69
CA GLY A 108 -25.25 3.91 22.46
C GLY A 108 -24.71 2.48 22.65
N GLY A 109 -24.69 1.96 23.87
CA GLY A 109 -24.24 0.59 24.18
C GLY A 109 -22.73 0.39 24.22
N HIS A 110 -21.94 1.29 23.64
CA HIS A 110 -20.48 1.25 23.62
C HIS A 110 -19.88 2.64 23.66
N LEU A 111 -18.85 2.82 24.49
CA LEU A 111 -18.10 4.05 24.64
C LEU A 111 -16.99 4.15 23.58
N TYR A 112 -17.36 4.18 22.31
CA TYR A 112 -16.40 4.43 21.26
C TYR A 112 -16.56 5.83 20.71
N ARG A 113 -15.57 6.69 20.95
CA ARG A 113 -15.48 7.99 20.27
C ARG A 113 -14.47 7.87 19.15
N LEU A 114 -14.82 8.45 18.00
CA LEU A 114 -13.92 8.49 16.85
C LEU A 114 -12.65 9.30 17.20
N PRO A 115 -11.45 8.76 17.02
CA PRO A 115 -10.25 9.55 17.17
C PRO A 115 -10.29 10.73 16.20
N GLY A 116 -10.17 11.94 16.70
CA GLY A 116 -9.99 13.13 15.88
C GLY A 116 -11.15 14.11 15.81
N SER A 117 -12.22 13.95 16.61
CA SER A 117 -13.30 14.94 16.66
C SER A 117 -13.01 16.16 17.54
N ASP A 118 -11.88 16.20 18.25
CA ASP A 118 -11.62 17.25 19.23
C ASP A 118 -10.37 18.05 18.98
N THR A 119 -10.54 19.34 19.05
CA THR A 119 -9.50 20.35 19.22
C THR A 119 -8.74 20.10 20.51
N VAL A 120 -7.57 19.48 20.42
CA VAL A 120 -6.66 19.39 21.56
C VAL A 120 -6.05 20.77 21.78
N SER A 121 -6.53 21.45 22.81
CA SER A 121 -5.90 22.66 23.36
C SER A 121 -4.70 22.21 24.19
N GLY A 122 -3.50 22.26 23.64
CA GLY A 122 -2.29 21.99 24.43
C GLY A 122 -1.11 21.56 23.54
N GLY A 123 -0.09 22.36 23.53
CA GLY A 123 1.08 22.43 22.67
C GLY A 123 2.03 21.21 22.60
N GLU A 124 1.52 20.00 22.60
CA GLU A 124 2.30 18.80 22.25
C GLU A 124 2.16 18.49 20.76
N ALA A 125 3.20 17.98 20.14
CA ALA A 125 3.22 17.62 18.73
C ALA A 125 2.07 16.63 18.44
N ARG A 126 1.04 17.13 17.77
CA ARG A 126 -0.15 16.35 17.37
C ARG A 126 0.28 15.23 16.42
N GLU A 127 -0.11 13.99 16.71
CA GLU A 127 0.07 12.91 15.73
C GLU A 127 -0.70 13.27 14.44
N PRO A 128 -0.08 13.07 13.25
CA PRO A 128 -0.74 13.31 11.97
C PRO A 128 -2.06 12.55 11.88
N GLN A 129 -3.15 13.26 11.60
CA GLN A 129 -4.47 12.64 11.44
C GLN A 129 -4.70 12.28 9.98
N ILE A 130 -5.23 11.07 9.74
CA ILE A 130 -5.69 10.69 8.40
C ILE A 130 -6.89 11.57 8.06
N ILE A 131 -6.80 12.34 6.97
CA ILE A 131 -7.87 13.21 6.48
C ILE A 131 -8.61 12.59 5.30
N HIS A 132 -7.88 11.94 4.40
CA HIS A 132 -8.41 11.26 3.22
C HIS A 132 -7.75 9.90 3.05
N HIS A 133 -8.34 9.03 2.25
CA HIS A 133 -7.76 7.73 2.01
C HIS A 133 -8.17 7.15 0.66
N THR A 134 -7.24 6.40 0.08
CA THR A 134 -7.46 5.57 -1.10
C THR A 134 -7.48 4.11 -0.70
N ILE A 135 -8.48 3.37 -1.13
CA ILE A 135 -8.60 1.93 -0.94
C ILE A 135 -8.36 1.22 -2.27
N LEU A 136 -7.51 0.22 -2.21
CA LEU A 136 -7.30 -0.75 -3.28
C LEU A 136 -7.72 -2.13 -2.77
N LYS A 137 -8.66 -2.77 -3.44
CA LYS A 137 -8.98 -4.19 -3.22
C LYS A 137 -8.53 -5.01 -4.43
N ALA A 138 -7.76 -6.05 -4.18
CA ALA A 138 -7.39 -7.05 -5.19
C ALA A 138 -7.96 -8.40 -4.79
N ASP A 139 -8.75 -8.99 -5.66
CA ASP A 139 -9.52 -10.19 -5.43
C ASP A 139 -9.14 -11.28 -6.44
N VAL A 140 -8.85 -12.50 -5.95
CA VAL A 140 -8.43 -13.63 -6.80
C VAL A 140 -9.64 -14.27 -7.48
N ARG A 141 -9.56 -14.41 -8.79
CA ARG A 141 -10.63 -15.02 -9.58
C ARG A 141 -10.63 -16.53 -9.46
N GLY A 142 -11.84 -17.09 -9.20
CA GLY A 142 -12.02 -18.53 -9.15
C GLY A 142 -11.16 -19.24 -8.09
N SER A 143 -10.86 -18.57 -7.00
CA SER A 143 -10.05 -19.10 -5.89
C SER A 143 -10.49 -20.44 -5.37
N THR A 144 -11.81 -20.69 -5.34
CA THR A 144 -12.38 -22.00 -4.98
C THR A 144 -11.91 -23.10 -5.92
N VAL A 145 -11.90 -22.85 -7.23
CA VAL A 145 -11.43 -23.82 -8.25
C VAL A 145 -9.93 -24.04 -8.11
N VAL A 146 -9.17 -22.96 -7.95
CA VAL A 146 -7.72 -23.01 -7.71
C VAL A 146 -7.41 -23.81 -6.45
N THR A 147 -8.14 -23.55 -5.36
CA THR A 147 -7.98 -24.28 -4.09
C THR A 147 -8.26 -25.77 -4.24
N GLN A 148 -9.34 -26.15 -4.93
CA GLN A 148 -9.68 -27.55 -5.16
C GLN A 148 -8.61 -28.26 -6.01
N GLU A 149 -8.11 -27.59 -7.05
CA GLU A 149 -7.05 -28.16 -7.90
C GLU A 149 -5.75 -28.36 -7.14
N LEU A 150 -5.35 -27.41 -6.29
CA LEU A 150 -4.16 -27.55 -5.44
C LEU A 150 -4.31 -28.72 -4.46
N ILE A 151 -5.46 -28.86 -3.81
CA ILE A 151 -5.74 -29.98 -2.91
C ILE A 151 -5.68 -31.30 -3.68
N ARG A 152 -6.24 -31.37 -4.89
CA ARG A 152 -6.18 -32.56 -5.75
C ARG A 152 -4.76 -32.96 -6.09
N GLN A 153 -3.86 -31.98 -6.22
CA GLN A 153 -2.42 -32.19 -6.45
C GLN A 153 -1.62 -32.46 -5.15
N GLY A 154 -2.28 -32.53 -3.98
CA GLY A 154 -1.62 -32.75 -2.69
C GLY A 154 -0.87 -31.52 -2.17
N LEU A 155 -1.17 -30.33 -2.65
CA LEU A 155 -0.53 -29.09 -2.29
C LEU A 155 -1.36 -28.31 -1.25
N ASN A 156 -0.68 -27.51 -0.43
CA ASN A 156 -1.34 -26.64 0.55
C ASN A 156 -1.72 -25.30 -0.11
N PRO A 157 -3.05 -25.00 -0.26
CA PRO A 157 -3.50 -23.75 -0.87
C PRO A 157 -3.02 -22.50 -0.13
N ALA A 158 -3.00 -22.51 1.22
CA ALA A 158 -2.56 -21.37 2.01
C ALA A 158 -1.08 -21.01 1.73
N SER A 159 -0.22 -22.02 1.65
CA SER A 159 1.19 -21.81 1.26
C SER A 159 1.31 -21.30 -0.18
N TYR A 160 0.48 -21.79 -1.09
CA TYR A 160 0.46 -21.34 -2.47
C TYR A 160 0.09 -19.86 -2.59
N PHE A 161 -1.04 -19.44 -2.00
CA PHE A 161 -1.46 -18.05 -2.00
C PHE A 161 -0.44 -17.14 -1.27
N SER A 162 0.10 -17.61 -0.15
CA SER A 162 1.11 -16.85 0.60
C SER A 162 2.34 -16.55 -0.24
N THR A 163 2.88 -17.54 -0.96
CA THR A 163 4.13 -17.39 -1.72
C THR A 163 3.92 -16.76 -3.11
N ARG A 164 2.75 -16.92 -3.71
CA ARG A 164 2.48 -16.46 -5.07
C ARG A 164 1.76 -15.11 -5.13
N PHE A 165 1.03 -14.76 -4.08
CA PHE A 165 0.19 -13.57 -4.04
C PHE A 165 0.54 -12.67 -2.85
N PHE A 166 0.25 -13.07 -1.61
CA PHE A 166 0.37 -12.17 -0.46
C PHE A 166 1.80 -11.76 -0.13
N GLY A 167 2.77 -12.67 -0.17
CA GLY A 167 4.16 -12.39 0.16
C GLY A 167 4.77 -11.33 -0.75
N PRO A 168 4.77 -11.52 -2.08
CA PRO A 168 5.29 -10.53 -3.01
C PRO A 168 4.61 -9.16 -2.92
N ILE A 169 3.29 -9.11 -2.66
CA ILE A 169 2.58 -7.84 -2.47
C ILE A 169 3.09 -7.09 -1.23
N ASN A 170 3.40 -7.80 -0.15
CA ASN A 170 3.93 -7.16 1.06
C ASN A 170 5.24 -6.41 0.81
N GLU A 171 6.07 -6.86 -0.14
CA GLU A 171 7.32 -6.20 -0.52
C GLU A 171 7.08 -4.86 -1.23
N LEU A 172 5.93 -4.69 -1.88
CA LEU A 172 5.57 -3.45 -2.58
C LEU A 172 5.06 -2.35 -1.64
N LEU A 173 4.53 -2.70 -0.46
CA LEU A 173 3.84 -1.75 0.42
C LEU A 173 4.72 -0.54 0.76
N GLY A 174 5.99 -0.78 1.10
CA GLY A 174 6.94 0.28 1.45
C GLY A 174 7.29 1.20 0.27
N VAL A 175 7.29 0.69 -0.96
CA VAL A 175 7.64 1.45 -2.16
C VAL A 175 6.57 2.47 -2.52
N TYR A 176 5.31 2.16 -2.24
CA TYR A 176 4.17 3.00 -2.59
C TYR A 176 3.53 3.70 -1.39
N GLY A 177 4.06 3.50 -0.18
CA GLY A 177 3.47 4.06 1.05
C GLY A 177 2.09 3.47 1.38
N ALA A 178 1.82 2.24 0.92
CA ALA A 178 0.59 1.53 1.18
C ALA A 178 0.67 0.79 2.52
N VAL A 179 -0.48 0.64 3.17
CA VAL A 179 -0.65 -0.19 4.37
C VAL A 179 -1.65 -1.30 4.09
N LYS A 180 -1.44 -2.44 4.69
CA LYS A 180 -2.42 -3.53 4.63
C LYS A 180 -3.53 -3.25 5.63
N VAL A 181 -4.76 -3.10 5.12
CA VAL A 181 -5.95 -2.92 5.95
C VAL A 181 -6.36 -4.27 6.53
N PHE A 182 -6.66 -5.25 5.68
CA PHE A 182 -6.88 -6.65 6.08
C PHE A 182 -6.83 -7.59 4.87
N ILE A 183 -6.89 -8.90 5.14
CA ILE A 183 -7.02 -9.96 4.15
C ILE A 183 -8.38 -10.62 4.39
N GLU A 184 -9.19 -10.70 3.35
CA GLU A 184 -10.50 -11.33 3.36
C GLU A 184 -10.48 -12.56 2.45
N GLY A 185 -10.24 -13.74 3.05
CA GLY A 185 -10.13 -14.97 2.28
C GLY A 185 -8.97 -14.93 1.27
N ASP A 186 -9.29 -14.78 0.01
CA ASP A 186 -8.39 -14.69 -1.14
C ASP A 186 -8.20 -13.26 -1.67
N ALA A 187 -8.79 -12.28 -1.04
CA ALA A 187 -8.64 -10.87 -1.37
C ALA A 187 -7.68 -10.14 -0.40
N VAL A 188 -6.97 -9.14 -0.91
CA VAL A 188 -6.18 -8.20 -0.11
C VAL A 188 -6.75 -6.80 -0.24
N ILE A 189 -6.88 -6.11 0.89
CA ILE A 189 -7.31 -4.72 0.96
C ILE A 189 -6.15 -3.88 1.46
N LEU A 190 -5.76 -2.91 0.65
CA LEU A 190 -4.69 -1.95 0.94
C LEU A 190 -5.28 -0.56 1.11
N GLY A 191 -4.67 0.24 1.99
CA GLY A 191 -4.98 1.65 2.19
C GLY A 191 -3.76 2.52 1.90
N LEU A 192 -3.98 3.65 1.27
CA LEU A 192 -3.01 4.74 1.15
C LEU A 192 -3.64 5.96 1.82
N TYR A 193 -2.99 6.47 2.87
CA TYR A 193 -3.56 7.49 3.73
C TYR A 193 -2.92 8.84 3.46
N GLU A 194 -3.76 9.87 3.39
CA GLU A 194 -3.34 11.27 3.41
C GLU A 194 -3.54 11.81 4.81
N HIS A 195 -2.51 12.46 5.35
CA HIS A 195 -2.54 13.04 6.68
C HIS A 195 -2.62 14.56 6.59
N ASP A 196 -3.15 15.19 7.62
CA ASP A 196 -3.26 16.67 7.73
C ASP A 196 -1.90 17.39 7.69
N THR A 197 -0.80 16.67 7.90
CA THR A 197 0.59 17.15 7.77
C THR A 197 1.28 16.65 6.51
N ALA A 198 0.54 15.98 5.61
CA ALA A 198 1.11 15.46 4.37
C ALA A 198 1.58 16.62 3.46
N PRO A 199 2.68 16.43 2.72
CA PRO A 199 3.08 17.38 1.69
C PRO A 199 1.98 17.60 0.65
N GLU A 200 1.88 18.82 0.09
CA GLU A 200 0.92 19.14 -0.98
C GLU A 200 0.97 18.19 -2.18
N GLU A 201 2.12 17.51 -2.36
CA GLU A 201 2.36 16.53 -3.43
C GLU A 201 2.10 15.07 -2.99
N TRP A 202 1.07 14.81 -2.19
CA TRP A 202 0.74 13.43 -1.80
C TRP A 202 -0.06 12.74 -2.91
N TYR A 203 0.53 11.69 -3.48
CA TYR A 203 0.02 10.97 -4.65
C TYR A 203 -0.69 9.67 -4.22
N SER A 204 -1.76 9.73 -3.43
CA SER A 204 -2.39 8.53 -2.86
C SER A 204 -3.04 7.65 -3.93
N VAL A 205 -3.78 8.25 -4.88
CA VAL A 205 -4.42 7.51 -5.98
C VAL A 205 -3.40 7.09 -7.03
N ALA A 206 -2.46 7.98 -7.40
CA ALA A 206 -1.41 7.65 -8.35
C ALA A 206 -0.56 6.47 -7.85
N ARG A 207 -0.19 6.45 -6.57
CA ARG A 207 0.54 5.34 -5.94
C ARG A 207 -0.30 4.07 -5.84
N ALA A 208 -1.62 4.17 -5.59
CA ALA A 208 -2.52 3.03 -5.66
C ALA A 208 -2.57 2.42 -7.06
N CYS A 209 -2.61 3.23 -8.12
CA CYS A 209 -2.49 2.76 -9.50
C CYS A 209 -1.14 2.09 -9.76
N GLY A 210 -0.06 2.64 -9.21
CA GLY A 210 1.29 2.08 -9.35
C GLY A 210 1.43 0.70 -8.72
N ILE A 211 1.01 0.54 -7.46
CA ILE A 211 1.07 -0.76 -6.78
C ILE A 211 0.16 -1.78 -7.47
N ALA A 212 -1.02 -1.38 -7.96
CA ALA A 212 -1.93 -2.25 -8.71
C ALA A 212 -1.27 -2.81 -9.98
N LYS A 213 -0.56 -1.99 -10.74
CA LYS A 213 0.22 -2.43 -11.92
C LYS A 213 1.30 -3.43 -11.56
N GLU A 214 2.08 -3.15 -10.53
CA GLU A 214 3.14 -4.08 -10.07
C GLU A 214 2.56 -5.41 -9.55
N MET A 215 1.38 -5.39 -8.92
CA MET A 215 0.68 -6.62 -8.53
C MET A 215 0.34 -7.49 -9.74
N LEU A 216 -0.14 -6.90 -10.84
CA LEU A 216 -0.41 -7.62 -12.09
C LEU A 216 0.87 -8.17 -12.73
N ASP A 217 1.97 -7.42 -12.69
CA ASP A 217 3.27 -7.90 -13.18
C ASP A 217 3.77 -9.10 -12.38
N ILE A 218 3.65 -9.06 -11.06
CA ILE A 218 3.98 -10.19 -10.19
C ILE A 218 3.14 -11.41 -10.55
N ILE A 219 1.82 -11.26 -10.68
CA ILE A 219 0.93 -12.37 -11.06
C ILE A 219 1.31 -12.93 -12.42
N THR A 220 1.56 -12.09 -13.42
CA THR A 220 1.97 -12.51 -14.77
C THR A 220 3.26 -13.30 -14.73
N SER A 221 4.26 -12.82 -14.00
CA SER A 221 5.54 -13.52 -13.81
C SER A 221 5.36 -14.87 -13.11
N LYS A 222 4.59 -14.90 -12.01
CA LYS A 222 4.32 -16.14 -11.26
C LYS A 222 3.51 -17.15 -12.09
N ASN A 223 2.55 -16.69 -12.90
CA ASN A 223 1.76 -17.53 -13.79
C ASN A 223 2.61 -18.20 -14.87
N THR A 224 3.61 -17.53 -15.39
CA THR A 224 4.54 -18.12 -16.35
C THR A 224 5.21 -19.36 -15.75
N HIS A 225 5.69 -19.27 -14.51
CA HIS A 225 6.27 -20.39 -13.80
C HIS A 225 5.22 -21.47 -13.42
N SER A 226 4.03 -21.07 -13.00
CA SER A 226 2.95 -22.01 -12.67
C SER A 226 2.56 -22.87 -13.86
N ARG A 227 2.41 -22.28 -15.05
CA ARG A 227 2.11 -23.02 -16.29
C ARG A 227 3.20 -24.04 -16.64
N GLN A 228 4.47 -23.70 -16.45
CA GLN A 228 5.61 -24.60 -16.70
C GLN A 228 5.63 -25.80 -15.74
N THR A 229 5.09 -25.64 -14.54
CA THR A 229 5.09 -26.67 -13.49
C THR A 229 3.74 -27.37 -13.32
N GLY A 230 2.76 -27.10 -14.20
CA GLY A 230 1.41 -27.69 -14.12
C GLY A 230 0.57 -27.19 -12.93
N LEU A 231 0.96 -26.06 -12.33
CA LEU A 231 0.20 -25.43 -11.25
C LEU A 231 -0.88 -24.50 -11.82
N PRO A 232 -2.00 -24.29 -11.12
CA PRO A 232 -3.02 -23.35 -11.56
C PRO A 232 -2.47 -21.93 -11.67
N ALA A 233 -2.88 -21.21 -12.70
CA ALA A 233 -2.61 -19.79 -12.85
C ALA A 233 -3.57 -18.98 -11.99
N LEU A 234 -3.11 -17.84 -11.45
CA LEU A 234 -3.95 -16.89 -10.74
C LEU A 234 -4.40 -15.78 -11.68
N GLU A 235 -5.64 -15.37 -11.53
CA GLU A 235 -6.20 -14.17 -12.14
C GLU A 235 -6.73 -13.29 -11.01
N ILE A 236 -6.58 -11.98 -11.13
CA ILE A 236 -7.07 -11.03 -10.13
C ILE A 236 -7.89 -9.93 -10.78
N GLY A 237 -8.80 -9.36 -10.03
CA GLY A 237 -9.46 -8.11 -10.38
C GLY A 237 -9.13 -7.07 -9.32
N ILE A 238 -8.78 -5.86 -9.74
CA ILE A 238 -8.41 -4.78 -8.84
C ILE A 238 -9.41 -3.63 -8.96
N GLY A 239 -9.88 -3.12 -7.81
CA GLY A 239 -10.70 -1.93 -7.71
C GLY A 239 -10.00 -0.88 -6.86
N ILE A 240 -10.01 0.38 -7.31
CA ILE A 240 -9.41 1.52 -6.62
C ILE A 240 -10.47 2.59 -6.39
N CYS A 241 -10.67 2.99 -5.13
CA CYS A 241 -11.61 4.02 -4.73
C CYS A 241 -10.95 5.03 -3.80
N TYR A 242 -11.36 6.28 -3.89
CA TYR A 242 -10.92 7.37 -3.03
C TYR A 242 -12.08 7.87 -2.18
N ALA A 243 -11.80 8.22 -0.94
CA ALA A 243 -12.72 8.88 -0.04
C ALA A 243 -12.06 10.16 0.50
N ASP A 244 -12.76 11.27 0.36
CA ASP A 244 -12.39 12.58 0.89
C ASP A 244 -12.77 12.76 2.36
N GLU A 245 -13.20 11.67 3.00
CA GLU A 245 -13.56 11.58 4.41
C GLU A 245 -12.53 10.77 5.19
N ARG A 246 -12.51 10.98 6.50
CA ARG A 246 -11.68 10.21 7.41
C ARG A 246 -12.20 8.77 7.52
N PRO A 247 -11.33 7.76 7.48
CA PRO A 247 -11.75 6.40 7.76
C PRO A 247 -12.12 6.27 9.24
N LEU A 248 -13.13 5.45 9.52
CA LEU A 248 -13.51 5.08 10.88
C LEU A 248 -12.77 3.80 11.27
N PHE A 249 -12.36 3.70 12.53
CA PHE A 249 -11.74 2.50 13.05
C PHE A 249 -12.52 1.97 14.25
N LEU A 250 -12.95 0.72 14.12
CA LEU A 250 -13.40 -0.09 15.24
C LEU A 250 -12.21 -0.93 15.72
N PHE A 251 -12.06 -1.10 17.01
CA PHE A 251 -11.04 -1.99 17.57
C PHE A 251 -11.70 -3.27 18.07
N ASP A 252 -11.30 -4.39 17.49
CA ASP A 252 -11.60 -5.73 17.97
C ASP A 252 -10.37 -6.25 18.68
N GLU A 253 -10.42 -6.28 20.00
CA GLU A 253 -9.25 -6.46 20.86
C GLU A 253 -8.15 -5.44 20.48
N ASP A 254 -7.03 -5.93 19.92
CA ASP A 254 -5.87 -5.12 19.52
C ASP A 254 -5.81 -4.82 18.01
N LYS A 255 -6.83 -5.25 17.26
CA LYS A 255 -6.84 -5.12 15.79
C LYS A 255 -7.74 -3.99 15.36
N PRO A 256 -7.21 -2.94 14.71
CA PRO A 256 -8.06 -1.92 14.11
C PRO A 256 -8.78 -2.50 12.88
N ILE A 257 -10.10 -2.46 12.91
CA ILE A 257 -10.97 -2.77 11.77
C ILE A 257 -11.38 -1.44 11.16
N MET A 258 -10.99 -1.22 9.92
CA MET A 258 -11.35 -0.02 9.17
C MET A 258 -12.78 -0.14 8.65
N ILE A 259 -13.57 0.91 8.85
CA ILE A 259 -14.90 1.06 8.28
C ILE A 259 -14.85 2.26 7.33
N SER A 260 -15.12 2.00 6.06
CA SER A 260 -15.16 3.04 5.02
C SER A 260 -16.07 2.59 3.87
N PRO A 261 -16.89 3.50 3.31
CA PRO A 261 -17.63 3.23 2.09
C PRO A 261 -16.74 2.84 0.92
N ALA A 262 -15.51 3.41 0.86
CA ALA A 262 -14.53 3.11 -0.19
C ALA A 262 -14.14 1.62 -0.23
N ILE A 263 -14.22 0.88 0.88
CA ILE A 263 -13.97 -0.57 0.91
C ILE A 263 -15.04 -1.31 0.09
N GLY A 264 -16.32 -0.99 0.31
CA GLY A 264 -17.43 -1.57 -0.43
C GLY A 264 -17.42 -1.17 -1.91
N ASP A 265 -17.01 0.06 -2.22
CA ASP A 265 -16.86 0.51 -3.60
C ASP A 265 -15.70 -0.20 -4.30
N ALA A 266 -14.55 -0.33 -3.66
CA ALA A 266 -13.40 -1.07 -4.19
C ALA A 266 -13.74 -2.56 -4.40
N ASP A 267 -14.55 -3.15 -3.52
CA ASP A 267 -15.07 -4.50 -3.69
C ASP A 267 -15.91 -4.63 -4.96
N ARG A 268 -16.87 -3.72 -5.17
CA ARG A 268 -17.65 -3.67 -6.40
C ARG A 268 -16.80 -3.47 -7.65
N MET A 269 -15.79 -2.60 -7.57
CA MET A 269 -14.87 -2.35 -8.70
C MET A 269 -13.97 -3.55 -8.99
N SER A 270 -13.54 -4.27 -7.97
CA SER A 270 -12.74 -5.48 -8.15
C SER A 270 -13.55 -6.67 -8.64
N SER A 271 -14.87 -6.65 -8.60
CA SER A 271 -15.74 -7.79 -8.94
C SER A 271 -15.73 -8.16 -10.43
N CYS A 272 -16.11 -9.39 -10.76
CA CYS A 272 -16.28 -9.87 -12.13
C CYS A 272 -17.51 -10.80 -12.23
N SER A 273 -18.44 -10.44 -13.09
CA SER A 273 -19.59 -11.32 -13.39
C SER A 273 -19.14 -12.53 -14.21
N TRP A 274 -19.49 -13.72 -13.75
CA TRP A 274 -19.19 -14.95 -14.49
C TRP A 274 -19.83 -14.98 -15.89
N LYS A 275 -21.00 -14.34 -16.06
CA LYS A 275 -21.71 -14.24 -17.34
C LYS A 275 -20.92 -13.49 -18.40
N LEU A 276 -20.11 -12.50 -17.96
CA LEU A 276 -19.32 -11.67 -18.86
C LEU A 276 -17.99 -12.32 -19.25
N ARG A 277 -17.49 -13.32 -18.51
CA ARG A 277 -16.18 -13.93 -18.82
C ARG A 277 -16.11 -14.44 -20.25
N HIS A 278 -17.12 -15.16 -20.70
CA HIS A 278 -17.14 -15.71 -22.06
C HIS A 278 -17.28 -14.63 -23.14
N ALA A 279 -17.95 -13.52 -22.83
CA ALA A 279 -18.14 -12.44 -23.79
C ALA A 279 -16.85 -11.61 -24.05
N PHE A 280 -15.97 -11.51 -23.06
CA PHE A 280 -14.79 -10.63 -23.10
C PHE A 280 -13.43 -11.33 -22.95
N GLU A 281 -13.39 -12.66 -22.84
CA GLU A 281 -12.14 -13.43 -22.63
C GLU A 281 -11.08 -13.18 -23.73
N SER A 282 -11.48 -12.81 -24.94
CA SER A 282 -10.60 -12.48 -26.06
C SER A 282 -10.51 -10.98 -26.38
N GLY A 283 -10.99 -10.12 -25.48
CA GLY A 283 -10.98 -8.67 -25.66
C GLY A 283 -9.56 -8.07 -25.58
N ASN A 284 -9.40 -6.86 -26.10
CA ASN A 284 -8.15 -6.11 -26.05
C ASN A 284 -7.88 -5.49 -24.66
N PHE A 285 -8.89 -5.37 -23.83
CA PHE A 285 -8.86 -4.73 -22.52
C PHE A 285 -9.29 -5.69 -21.42
N ASN A 286 -8.83 -5.44 -20.21
CA ASN A 286 -9.03 -6.30 -19.06
C ASN A 286 -10.27 -5.92 -18.23
N VAL A 287 -10.87 -4.77 -18.52
CA VAL A 287 -12.06 -4.25 -17.84
C VAL A 287 -13.13 -3.86 -18.86
N GLU A 288 -14.35 -4.31 -18.59
CA GLU A 288 -15.56 -3.81 -19.27
C GLU A 288 -16.67 -3.60 -18.24
N VAL A 289 -17.43 -2.51 -18.41
CA VAL A 289 -18.56 -2.16 -17.54
C VAL A 289 -19.82 -2.04 -18.41
N LEU A 290 -20.87 -2.72 -17.98
CA LEU A 290 -22.14 -2.76 -18.70
C LEU A 290 -23.30 -2.46 -17.76
N GLU A 291 -24.27 -1.71 -18.25
CA GLU A 291 -25.55 -1.52 -17.59
C GLU A 291 -26.49 -2.66 -17.94
N ILE A 292 -27.09 -3.27 -16.94
CA ILE A 292 -28.09 -4.34 -17.13
C ILE A 292 -29.40 -3.70 -17.60
N ALA A 293 -29.93 -4.15 -18.74
CA ALA A 293 -31.20 -3.68 -19.26
C ALA A 293 -32.34 -4.00 -18.29
N GLU A 294 -33.37 -3.18 -18.25
CA GLU A 294 -34.52 -3.38 -17.35
C GLU A 294 -35.21 -4.75 -17.51
N SER A 295 -35.19 -5.30 -18.73
CA SER A 295 -35.72 -6.64 -19.03
C SER A 295 -35.00 -7.76 -18.28
N ASP A 296 -33.72 -7.59 -17.98
CA ASP A 296 -32.84 -8.60 -17.41
C ASP A 296 -32.59 -8.42 -15.90
N ARG A 297 -33.20 -7.40 -15.30
CA ARG A 297 -33.09 -7.11 -13.86
C ARG A 297 -33.97 -8.08 -13.05
N GLU A 298 -33.50 -8.42 -11.86
CA GLU A 298 -34.28 -9.19 -10.92
C GLU A 298 -35.46 -8.35 -10.40
N ARG A 299 -36.59 -9.02 -10.15
CA ARG A 299 -37.84 -8.35 -9.72
C ARG A 299 -37.62 -7.64 -8.38
N GLY A 300 -37.78 -6.33 -8.37
CA GLY A 300 -37.80 -5.50 -7.17
C GLY A 300 -36.55 -4.58 -7.02
N GLU A 301 -35.56 -4.72 -7.86
CA GLU A 301 -34.39 -3.85 -7.85
C GLU A 301 -34.65 -2.53 -8.58
N LYS A 302 -34.43 -1.42 -7.87
CA LYS A 302 -34.58 -0.07 -8.40
C LYS A 302 -33.21 0.58 -8.60
N GLY A 303 -33.03 1.30 -9.70
CA GLY A 303 -31.82 2.07 -10.02
C GLY A 303 -30.97 1.40 -11.11
N GLN A 304 -29.91 2.10 -11.48
CA GLN A 304 -28.95 1.64 -12.49
C GLN A 304 -28.13 0.47 -11.95
N GLN A 305 -28.23 -0.68 -12.60
CA GLN A 305 -27.42 -1.86 -12.23
C GLN A 305 -26.26 -2.03 -13.19
N LEU A 306 -25.04 -1.93 -12.65
CA LEU A 306 -23.82 -2.17 -13.40
C LEU A 306 -23.28 -3.58 -13.13
N THR A 307 -22.99 -4.29 -14.21
CA THR A 307 -22.22 -5.53 -14.18
C THR A 307 -20.82 -5.28 -14.77
N ARG A 308 -19.83 -6.06 -14.33
CA ARG A 308 -18.43 -5.81 -14.69
C ARG A 308 -17.73 -7.09 -15.12
N TYR A 309 -16.93 -6.96 -16.16
CA TYR A 309 -15.82 -7.85 -16.46
C TYR A 309 -14.56 -7.18 -15.92
N ASN A 310 -13.82 -7.85 -15.06
CA ASN A 310 -12.54 -7.37 -14.53
C ASN A 310 -11.65 -8.58 -14.26
N VAL A 311 -10.79 -8.92 -15.22
CA VAL A 311 -9.86 -10.06 -15.13
C VAL A 311 -8.46 -9.57 -15.48
N ASN A 312 -7.56 -9.64 -14.53
CA ASN A 312 -6.23 -9.03 -14.61
C ASN A 312 -6.28 -7.54 -14.99
N GLY A 313 -7.36 -6.87 -14.55
CA GLY A 313 -7.64 -5.47 -14.82
C GLY A 313 -7.65 -4.63 -13.54
N ILE A 314 -7.55 -3.33 -13.72
CA ILE A 314 -7.57 -2.32 -12.66
C ILE A 314 -8.66 -1.32 -12.99
N LEU A 315 -9.77 -1.36 -12.27
CA LEU A 315 -10.88 -0.43 -12.42
C LEU A 315 -10.75 0.70 -11.38
N LEU A 316 -10.75 1.93 -11.87
CA LEU A 316 -10.63 3.14 -11.06
C LEU A 316 -12.02 3.80 -10.96
N ALA A 317 -12.48 4.10 -9.74
CA ALA A 317 -13.74 4.80 -9.52
C ALA A 317 -13.64 6.27 -9.99
N ASP A 318 -14.79 6.86 -10.39
CA ASP A 318 -14.86 8.24 -10.89
C ASP A 318 -14.25 9.25 -9.91
N GLY A 319 -14.56 9.14 -8.61
CA GLY A 319 -13.99 9.98 -7.57
C GLY A 319 -12.47 9.82 -7.43
N ALA A 320 -11.96 8.59 -7.64
CA ALA A 320 -10.53 8.35 -7.63
C ALA A 320 -9.86 8.90 -8.91
N PHE A 321 -10.50 8.83 -10.08
CA PHE A 321 -9.99 9.46 -11.28
C PHE A 321 -9.96 11.00 -11.17
N ALA A 322 -11.01 11.61 -10.60
CA ALA A 322 -11.04 13.04 -10.35
C ALA A 322 -9.91 13.48 -9.39
N LYS A 323 -9.68 12.71 -8.31
CA LYS A 323 -8.55 12.93 -7.39
C LYS A 323 -7.21 12.78 -8.11
N LEU A 324 -7.01 11.73 -8.88
CA LEU A 324 -5.78 11.49 -9.65
C LEU A 324 -5.45 12.65 -10.58
N ASN A 325 -6.47 13.21 -11.25
CA ASN A 325 -6.30 14.39 -12.14
C ASN A 325 -5.93 15.66 -11.35
N SER A 326 -6.17 15.70 -10.04
CA SER A 326 -5.67 16.76 -9.16
C SER A 326 -4.26 16.48 -8.61
N GLU A 327 -3.85 15.22 -8.55
CA GLU A 327 -2.53 14.81 -8.07
C GLU A 327 -1.43 14.97 -9.11
N ILE A 328 -1.74 14.64 -10.37
CA ILE A 328 -0.77 14.64 -11.46
C ILE A 328 -1.35 15.25 -12.74
N THR A 329 -0.48 15.75 -13.60
CA THR A 329 -0.89 16.17 -14.94
C THR A 329 -1.19 14.96 -15.81
N LEU A 330 -2.44 14.86 -16.29
CA LEU A 330 -2.89 13.85 -17.23
C LEU A 330 -3.04 14.44 -18.64
N ASN A 331 -2.29 13.91 -19.58
CA ASN A 331 -2.38 14.30 -21.00
C ASN A 331 -3.36 13.36 -21.71
N GLN A 332 -4.43 13.92 -22.26
CA GLN A 332 -5.43 13.18 -23.01
C GLN A 332 -4.97 12.93 -24.44
N LEU A 333 -5.14 11.71 -24.91
CA LEU A 333 -4.75 11.25 -26.24
C LEU A 333 -5.88 10.39 -26.84
N ASN A 334 -6.05 10.45 -28.15
CA ASN A 334 -6.90 9.50 -28.87
C ASN A 334 -5.99 8.50 -29.62
N VAL A 335 -6.11 7.24 -29.29
CA VAL A 335 -5.25 6.18 -29.81
C VAL A 335 -6.10 5.12 -30.49
N LYS A 336 -5.66 4.66 -31.67
CA LYS A 336 -6.35 3.59 -32.39
C LYS A 336 -6.05 2.23 -31.74
N SER A 337 -7.11 1.49 -31.37
CA SER A 337 -7.05 0.11 -30.88
C SER A 337 -7.94 -0.78 -31.74
N GLY A 338 -7.34 -1.56 -32.64
CA GLY A 338 -8.10 -2.29 -33.65
C GLY A 338 -8.85 -1.34 -34.59
N ASP A 339 -10.17 -1.49 -34.64
CA ASP A 339 -11.06 -0.63 -35.46
C ASP A 339 -11.67 0.55 -34.68
N SER A 340 -11.43 0.65 -33.35
CA SER A 340 -11.95 1.71 -32.49
C SER A 340 -10.89 2.78 -32.18
N MET A 341 -11.38 4.00 -31.89
CA MET A 341 -10.59 5.09 -31.31
C MET A 341 -10.89 5.11 -29.81
N GLU A 342 -9.83 4.96 -29.01
CA GLU A 342 -9.91 4.95 -27.55
C GLU A 342 -9.33 6.23 -26.97
N THR A 343 -10.00 6.80 -25.98
CA THR A 343 -9.48 7.93 -25.21
C THR A 343 -8.55 7.39 -24.13
N MET A 344 -7.31 7.90 -24.12
CA MET A 344 -6.29 7.55 -23.15
C MET A 344 -5.81 8.77 -22.40
N PHE A 345 -5.48 8.60 -21.12
CA PHE A 345 -4.81 9.60 -20.32
C PHE A 345 -3.42 9.07 -19.93
N VAL A 346 -2.41 9.89 -20.12
CA VAL A 346 -1.03 9.56 -19.80
C VAL A 346 -0.49 10.53 -18.78
N GLY A 347 0.07 10.01 -17.68
CA GLY A 347 0.67 10.82 -16.63
C GLY A 347 1.87 10.15 -15.98
N ARG A 348 2.55 10.89 -15.12
CA ARG A 348 3.70 10.41 -14.33
C ARG A 348 3.59 10.85 -12.89
N PHE A 349 4.06 10.00 -11.99
CA PHE A 349 4.08 10.28 -10.57
C PHE A 349 5.35 9.70 -9.92
N PRO A 350 5.84 10.27 -8.79
CA PRO A 350 6.93 9.68 -8.01
C PRO A 350 6.42 8.64 -7.02
N ASP A 351 7.10 7.50 -6.90
CA ASP A 351 6.93 6.63 -5.73
C ASP A 351 7.53 7.28 -4.46
N VAL A 352 7.46 6.60 -3.30
CA VAL A 352 7.97 7.19 -2.04
C VAL A 352 9.47 7.45 -2.04
N HIS A 353 10.23 6.85 -2.95
CA HIS A 353 11.66 7.04 -3.12
C HIS A 353 12.00 8.08 -4.20
N GLY A 354 10.98 8.74 -4.77
CA GLY A 354 11.13 9.72 -5.84
C GLY A 354 11.37 9.13 -7.23
N LYS A 355 11.26 7.81 -7.40
CA LYS A 355 11.37 7.19 -8.72
C LYS A 355 10.11 7.45 -9.52
N VAL A 356 10.28 8.08 -10.69
CA VAL A 356 9.16 8.40 -11.56
C VAL A 356 8.59 7.14 -12.22
N ARG A 357 7.27 7.01 -12.18
CA ARG A 357 6.48 5.92 -12.73
C ARG A 357 5.50 6.45 -13.76
N ASP A 358 5.30 5.73 -14.85
CA ASP A 358 4.35 6.07 -15.90
C ASP A 358 2.98 5.42 -15.64
N LEU A 359 1.90 6.18 -15.90
CA LEU A 359 0.53 5.69 -15.91
C LEU A 359 -0.10 5.88 -17.28
N VAL A 360 -0.89 4.89 -17.69
CA VAL A 360 -1.78 4.95 -18.85
C VAL A 360 -3.15 4.52 -18.39
N ILE A 361 -4.16 5.36 -18.65
CA ILE A 361 -5.55 5.12 -18.23
C ILE A 361 -6.43 5.18 -19.46
N ARG A 362 -7.26 4.17 -19.67
CA ARG A 362 -8.30 4.16 -20.68
C ARG A 362 -9.60 4.72 -20.11
N GLU A 363 -10.24 5.61 -20.85
CA GLU A 363 -11.64 5.93 -20.67
C GLU A 363 -12.48 5.01 -21.55
N GLY A 364 -13.11 4.03 -20.91
CA GLY A 364 -14.03 3.12 -21.56
C GLY A 364 -15.46 3.63 -21.51
N LYS A 365 -16.29 3.27 -22.46
CA LYS A 365 -17.71 3.61 -22.46
C LYS A 365 -18.53 2.49 -21.84
N VAL A 366 -19.43 2.83 -20.91
CA VAL A 366 -20.34 1.86 -20.30
C VAL A 366 -21.26 1.31 -21.39
N GLY A 367 -21.17 0.00 -21.61
CA GLY A 367 -22.00 -0.72 -22.57
C GLY A 367 -23.35 -1.12 -21.96
N ARG A 368 -24.12 -1.94 -22.69
CA ARG A 368 -25.40 -2.49 -22.25
C ARG A 368 -25.36 -4.01 -22.29
N TRP A 369 -25.87 -4.63 -21.25
CA TRP A 369 -26.12 -6.07 -21.16
C TRP A 369 -27.61 -6.33 -21.31
N GLU A 370 -27.99 -7.02 -22.39
CA GLU A 370 -29.38 -7.31 -22.70
C GLU A 370 -29.49 -8.67 -23.41
N ASN A 371 -30.44 -9.51 -22.98
CA ASN A 371 -30.69 -10.84 -23.55
C ASN A 371 -29.40 -11.69 -23.67
N GLU A 372 -28.59 -11.74 -22.60
CA GLU A 372 -27.31 -12.46 -22.55
C GLU A 372 -26.26 -11.98 -23.60
N GLN A 373 -26.41 -10.79 -24.13
CA GLN A 373 -25.48 -10.20 -25.08
C GLN A 373 -24.94 -8.85 -24.57
N ALA A 374 -23.67 -8.59 -24.90
CA ALA A 374 -23.02 -7.32 -24.62
C ALA A 374 -23.12 -6.40 -25.85
N PHE A 375 -23.59 -5.19 -25.64
CA PHE A 375 -23.61 -4.13 -26.63
C PHE A 375 -22.62 -3.04 -26.25
N PRO A 376 -21.84 -2.51 -27.20
CA PRO A 376 -20.86 -1.47 -26.91
C PRO A 376 -21.54 -0.18 -26.42
N GLY A 377 -20.82 0.61 -25.64
CA GLY A 377 -21.30 1.90 -25.17
C GLY A 377 -21.40 2.94 -26.29
N GLU A 378 -22.40 3.80 -26.18
CA GLU A 378 -22.67 4.86 -27.15
C GLU A 378 -21.85 6.11 -26.88
N ALA A 379 -21.66 6.95 -27.89
CA ALA A 379 -21.01 8.25 -27.74
C ALA A 379 -21.86 9.17 -26.86
N GLY A 380 -21.26 9.75 -25.82
CA GLY A 380 -21.95 10.62 -24.85
C GLY A 380 -22.65 9.89 -23.70
N GLY A 381 -22.51 8.55 -23.63
CA GLY A 381 -22.95 7.76 -22.49
C GLY A 381 -22.02 7.85 -21.26
N SER A 382 -22.35 7.11 -20.21
CA SER A 382 -21.49 6.97 -19.01
C SER A 382 -20.16 6.34 -19.37
N VAL A 383 -19.10 6.73 -18.66
CA VAL A 383 -17.74 6.25 -18.86
C VAL A 383 -17.23 5.51 -17.62
N PHE A 384 -16.16 4.75 -17.78
CA PHE A 384 -15.39 4.16 -16.71
C PHE A 384 -13.89 4.28 -16.99
N TYR A 385 -13.06 4.14 -15.99
CA TYR A 385 -11.61 4.32 -16.09
C TYR A 385 -10.86 3.03 -15.75
N GLU A 386 -10.08 2.53 -16.71
CA GLU A 386 -9.21 1.37 -16.54
C GLU A 386 -7.75 1.82 -16.54
N VAL A 387 -7.01 1.51 -15.48
CA VAL A 387 -5.56 1.65 -15.46
C VAL A 387 -4.94 0.49 -16.22
N LEU A 388 -4.26 0.78 -17.33
CA LEU A 388 -3.65 -0.28 -18.13
C LEU A 388 -2.45 -0.92 -17.44
N PRO A 389 -2.37 -2.26 -17.40
CA PRO A 389 -1.19 -2.96 -16.91
C PRO A 389 0.01 -2.68 -17.82
N ASN A 390 1.21 -3.07 -17.36
CA ASN A 390 2.41 -3.02 -18.18
C ASN A 390 2.28 -4.01 -19.35
N SER A 391 1.99 -3.50 -20.52
CA SER A 391 1.74 -4.27 -21.73
C SER A 391 2.42 -3.63 -22.94
N LYS A 392 2.49 -4.36 -24.03
CA LYS A 392 3.01 -3.83 -25.30
C LYS A 392 2.17 -2.62 -25.76
N PHE A 393 0.84 -2.70 -25.62
CA PHE A 393 -0.06 -1.62 -26.00
C PHE A 393 0.15 -0.38 -25.13
N ALA A 394 0.22 -0.53 -23.80
CA ALA A 394 0.52 0.60 -22.90
C ALA A 394 1.88 1.25 -23.24
N SER A 395 2.90 0.46 -23.58
CA SER A 395 4.19 0.98 -24.01
C SER A 395 4.11 1.79 -25.31
N GLN A 396 3.30 1.35 -26.27
CA GLN A 396 3.06 2.08 -27.53
C GLN A 396 2.33 3.41 -27.26
N VAL A 397 1.36 3.44 -26.36
CA VAL A 397 0.66 4.68 -25.96
C VAL A 397 1.65 5.66 -25.33
N LEU A 398 2.53 5.19 -24.45
CA LEU A 398 3.58 6.03 -23.83
C LEU A 398 4.57 6.59 -24.87
N GLU A 399 4.98 5.78 -25.83
CA GLU A 399 5.86 6.23 -26.90
C GLU A 399 5.17 7.28 -27.80
N PHE A 400 3.90 7.05 -28.14
CA PHE A 400 3.10 8.02 -28.91
C PHE A 400 2.96 9.35 -28.17
N ALA A 401 2.69 9.32 -26.86
CA ALA A 401 2.61 10.52 -26.02
C ALA A 401 3.92 11.32 -26.01
N ARG A 402 5.07 10.63 -25.91
CA ARG A 402 6.39 11.29 -25.94
C ARG A 402 6.70 11.96 -27.27
N ASN A 403 6.28 11.33 -28.38
CA ASN A 403 6.51 11.88 -29.72
C ASN A 403 5.64 13.11 -30.02
N GLN A 404 4.44 13.20 -29.44
CA GLN A 404 3.61 14.41 -29.57
C GLN A 404 4.17 15.59 -28.75
N GLY A 405 4.67 15.34 -27.54
CA GLY A 405 5.26 16.39 -26.69
C GLY A 405 6.59 16.95 -27.20
N SER A 406 7.28 16.26 -28.13
CA SER A 406 8.52 16.76 -28.75
C SER A 406 8.30 17.54 -30.04
N SER A 407 7.06 17.69 -30.51
CA SER A 407 6.71 18.48 -31.71
C SER A 407 6.18 19.88 -31.37
N ASP A 408 5.99 20.21 -30.11
CA ASP A 408 5.51 21.52 -29.62
C ASP A 408 6.60 22.39 -28.97
N ASP A 409 7.87 21.92 -28.93
CA ASP A 409 9.06 22.67 -28.62
C ASP A 409 9.83 23.04 -29.90
#